data_2fc64d981937db3570f1a4a654d82c12
#
_entry.id   2fc64d981937db3570f1a4a654d82c12
#
_cell.length_a   1.000
_cell.length_b   1.000
_cell.length_c   1.000
_cell.angle_alpha   90.00
_cell.angle_beta   90.00
_cell.angle_gamma   90.00
#
_symmetry.space_group_name_H-M   'P 1'
#
loop_
_entity.id
_entity.type
_entity.pdbx_description
1 polymer ?
#
loop_
_entity_poly.entity_id
_entity_poly.type
_entity_poly.pdbx_seq_one_letter_code
_entity_poly.pdbx_strand_id
1 'polypeptide(L)'
;MTTPAPPTITDVEKDATDYTMVTFWPDFSKFDMRGLVGEDIVQLWKRRVYDVAGCSDASLKCKLNGKSLPVHTFVDYVNMYPTMGEEYKPQSYARVNERWEVCVRPSNIGFQQVSFVNSIATLRGGNHVKYITDQILDKVTAAIKKKHKDLDVKPFMIKPHLWVFVNCLIENPSFDSQSKETLNSVRAKFGSDCPLPEKLVDYVLKSGIVERAVQTANSKLTKEMQAKVKGANSSRITGIPKLEDANDAGTKFGPECTLILTEGDSAKALAVSGFGTVGRDRFGVFPLRGKPLNVRDVSMKKVLCCEEIQCIVRIMGLKVGMQYTSTEGLRYGHLMIMSDQDHDGSHIKGLIINFIHHFWPSLLRVRGFLQQFVTPIVKAFPSATRKNRGEATRSFFSLPDFLEWRRSLSPADQKQYTFKYYKGLGTSTSVEGREYFGAIAQHRMTFLHTSSADDERVVMAFSKDKVEDRKRWITSFNILTSPLLDYNVKTLTYADFIDKEMILFSIADCERSIPSVVDGLKPGQRKILFACFKRNLSKSIKVAQLAGYVSEHSAYHHGEQSLTSTIVGLAQDYVGANNLPLMVP
;
A
#
# COMPACT_ATOMS: atom_id res chain seq x y z
N MET A 1 4.61 -38.60 59.37
CA MET A 1 3.51 -39.19 58.57
C MET A 1 2.64 -39.93 59.54
N THR A 2 1.40 -39.53 59.72
CA THR A 2 0.41 -40.27 60.54
C THR A 2 -0.01 -41.48 59.74
N THR A 3 0.17 -42.66 60.32
CA THR A 3 -0.33 -43.91 59.71
C THR A 3 -1.85 -43.79 59.51
N PRO A 4 -2.38 -44.04 58.32
CA PRO A 4 -3.83 -43.97 58.12
C PRO A 4 -4.51 -45.02 59.02
N ALA A 5 -5.61 -44.62 59.63
CA ALA A 5 -6.44 -45.57 60.35
C ALA A 5 -6.93 -46.68 59.41
N PRO A 6 -7.03 -47.92 59.87
CA PRO A 6 -7.53 -49.01 59.02
C PRO A 6 -8.97 -48.68 58.55
N PRO A 7 -9.34 -49.12 57.32
CA PRO A 7 -10.70 -48.89 56.82
C PRO A 7 -11.73 -49.59 57.69
N THR A 8 -12.83 -48.90 57.97
CA THR A 8 -13.99 -49.48 58.64
C THR A 8 -14.95 -50.04 57.57
N ILE A 9 -15.24 -51.34 57.65
CA ILE A 9 -16.17 -51.99 56.73
C ILE A 9 -17.45 -52.22 57.50
N THR A 10 -18.58 -51.74 56.95
CA THR A 10 -19.91 -51.93 57.52
C THR A 10 -20.86 -52.48 56.48
N ASP A 11 -21.78 -53.35 56.89
CA ASP A 11 -22.85 -53.82 56.01
C ASP A 11 -23.81 -52.67 55.71
N VAL A 12 -24.29 -52.59 54.46
CA VAL A 12 -25.27 -51.61 53.97
C VAL A 12 -26.56 -52.31 53.60
N GLU A 13 -27.70 -51.62 53.72
CA GLU A 13 -28.99 -52.09 53.27
C GLU A 13 -28.98 -52.42 51.75
N LYS A 14 -29.76 -53.50 51.39
CA LYS A 14 -29.78 -54.01 50.00
C LYS A 14 -30.18 -53.01 48.94
N ASP A 15 -30.84 -51.90 49.27
CA ASP A 15 -31.33 -50.85 48.37
C ASP A 15 -30.52 -49.54 48.47
N ALA A 16 -29.37 -49.59 49.14
CA ALA A 16 -28.51 -48.42 49.25
C ALA A 16 -27.92 -48.04 47.89
N THR A 17 -28.01 -46.78 47.55
CA THR A 17 -27.37 -46.22 46.30
C THR A 17 -25.89 -46.09 46.52
N ASP A 18 -25.07 -46.58 45.58
CA ASP A 18 -23.62 -46.42 45.60
C ASP A 18 -23.22 -44.96 45.56
N TYR A 19 -22.32 -44.54 46.43
CA TYR A 19 -21.76 -43.21 46.43
C TYR A 19 -20.32 -43.20 46.96
N THR A 20 -19.57 -42.20 46.58
CA THR A 20 -18.27 -41.86 47.16
C THR A 20 -18.33 -40.48 47.78
N MET A 21 -17.98 -40.36 49.05
CA MET A 21 -17.92 -39.06 49.74
C MET A 21 -16.50 -38.82 50.25
N VAL A 22 -15.95 -37.66 49.93
CA VAL A 22 -14.66 -37.20 50.44
C VAL A 22 -14.89 -35.97 51.30
N THR A 23 -14.51 -36.05 52.57
CA THR A 23 -14.54 -34.93 53.52
C THR A 23 -13.12 -34.64 53.99
N PHE A 24 -12.72 -33.37 53.98
CA PHE A 24 -11.40 -32.99 54.44
C PHE A 24 -11.44 -31.64 55.17
N TRP A 25 -10.49 -31.47 56.07
CA TRP A 25 -10.26 -30.23 56.80
C TRP A 25 -8.86 -29.75 56.45
N PRO A 26 -8.73 -28.63 55.72
CA PRO A 26 -7.42 -28.07 55.38
C PRO A 26 -6.65 -27.64 56.64
N ASP A 27 -5.38 -28.01 56.74
CA ASP A 27 -4.48 -27.44 57.75
C ASP A 27 -4.01 -26.04 57.26
N PHE A 28 -4.77 -25.01 57.63
CA PHE A 28 -4.54 -23.65 57.20
C PHE A 28 -3.18 -23.11 57.65
N SER A 29 -2.58 -23.64 58.74
CA SER A 29 -1.27 -23.23 59.18
C SER A 29 -0.16 -23.56 58.19
N LYS A 30 -0.31 -24.59 57.37
CA LYS A 30 0.59 -24.98 56.29
C LYS A 30 0.63 -24.01 55.14
N PHE A 31 -0.37 -23.14 55.05
CA PHE A 31 -0.55 -22.16 53.97
C PHE A 31 -0.46 -20.73 54.49
N ASP A 32 0.04 -20.52 55.72
CA ASP A 32 0.05 -19.22 56.42
C ASP A 32 -1.34 -18.55 56.46
N MET A 33 -2.41 -19.36 56.54
CA MET A 33 -3.80 -18.91 56.53
C MET A 33 -4.41 -19.11 57.92
N ARG A 34 -5.34 -18.23 58.31
CA ARG A 34 -6.11 -18.35 59.59
C ARG A 34 -7.46 -19.07 59.40
N GLY A 35 -7.77 -19.52 58.20
CA GLY A 35 -9.03 -20.13 57.79
C GLY A 35 -9.38 -19.82 56.36
N LEU A 36 -10.57 -20.21 55.91
CA LEU A 36 -11.10 -19.77 54.57
C LEU A 36 -11.51 -18.30 54.64
N VAL A 37 -10.50 -17.43 54.86
CA VAL A 37 -10.68 -15.98 54.92
C VAL A 37 -10.20 -15.41 53.59
N GLY A 38 -11.16 -14.97 52.79
CA GLY A 38 -10.87 -14.40 51.48
C GLY A 38 -11.76 -15.01 50.39
N GLU A 39 -12.26 -14.16 49.51
CA GLU A 39 -13.19 -14.58 48.46
C GLU A 39 -12.49 -15.40 47.37
N ASP A 40 -11.22 -15.15 47.12
CA ASP A 40 -10.45 -15.72 45.99
C ASP A 40 -10.34 -17.25 46.06
N ILE A 41 -10.01 -17.83 47.24
CA ILE A 41 -9.88 -19.28 47.41
C ILE A 41 -11.23 -19.98 47.24
N VAL A 42 -12.31 -19.36 47.76
CA VAL A 42 -13.68 -19.88 47.64
C VAL A 42 -14.13 -19.82 46.17
N GLN A 43 -13.81 -18.75 45.46
CA GLN A 43 -14.11 -18.63 44.04
C GLN A 43 -13.29 -19.62 43.20
N LEU A 44 -12.03 -19.86 43.55
CA LEU A 44 -11.22 -20.91 42.90
C LEU A 44 -11.84 -22.29 43.06
N TRP A 45 -12.34 -22.66 44.26
CA TRP A 45 -12.99 -23.94 44.49
C TRP A 45 -14.32 -24.04 43.72
N LYS A 46 -15.13 -22.98 43.72
CA LYS A 46 -16.33 -22.91 42.88
C LYS A 46 -15.98 -23.13 41.41
N ARG A 47 -14.96 -22.42 40.90
CA ARG A 47 -14.48 -22.57 39.52
C ARG A 47 -14.13 -24.02 39.19
N ARG A 48 -13.48 -24.77 40.11
CA ARG A 48 -13.14 -26.19 39.88
C ARG A 48 -14.38 -27.06 39.66
N VAL A 49 -15.49 -26.75 40.31
CA VAL A 49 -16.75 -27.49 40.09
C VAL A 49 -17.33 -27.17 38.70
N TYR A 50 -17.24 -25.91 38.26
CA TYR A 50 -17.61 -25.52 36.88
C TYR A 50 -16.66 -26.13 35.84
N ASP A 51 -15.36 -26.20 36.12
CA ASP A 51 -14.38 -26.83 35.26
C ASP A 51 -14.75 -28.30 35.00
N VAL A 52 -15.07 -29.05 36.05
CA VAL A 52 -15.52 -30.45 35.94
C VAL A 52 -16.81 -30.57 35.15
N ALA A 53 -17.80 -29.71 35.42
CA ALA A 53 -19.07 -29.72 34.68
C ALA A 53 -18.86 -29.47 33.17
N GLY A 54 -17.96 -28.56 32.82
CA GLY A 54 -17.69 -28.18 31.43
C GLY A 54 -16.85 -29.18 30.62
N CYS A 55 -16.04 -30.02 31.27
CA CYS A 55 -15.16 -30.97 30.58
C CYS A 55 -15.59 -32.44 30.74
N SER A 56 -16.71 -32.69 31.38
CA SER A 56 -17.28 -34.04 31.57
C SER A 56 -18.38 -34.31 30.55
N ASP A 57 -18.80 -35.58 30.47
CA ASP A 57 -19.93 -35.97 29.62
C ASP A 57 -21.25 -35.35 30.14
N ALA A 58 -22.13 -34.96 29.21
CA ALA A 58 -23.39 -34.29 29.51
C ALA A 58 -24.35 -35.10 30.39
N SER A 59 -24.16 -36.42 30.52
CA SER A 59 -24.89 -37.27 31.43
C SER A 59 -24.56 -37.03 32.90
N LEU A 60 -23.37 -36.46 33.21
CA LEU A 60 -22.92 -36.15 34.55
C LEU A 60 -23.59 -34.87 35.07
N LYS A 61 -24.36 -35.00 36.15
CA LYS A 61 -25.05 -33.88 36.81
C LYS A 61 -24.19 -33.28 37.92
N CYS A 62 -23.60 -32.12 37.69
CA CYS A 62 -22.81 -31.41 38.68
C CYS A 62 -23.66 -30.46 39.54
N LYS A 63 -23.46 -30.50 40.86
CA LYS A 63 -24.11 -29.59 41.81
C LYS A 63 -23.06 -28.85 42.65
N LEU A 64 -23.32 -27.62 42.94
CA LEU A 64 -22.55 -26.81 43.87
C LEU A 64 -23.44 -26.34 45.01
N ASN A 65 -23.09 -26.72 46.25
CA ASN A 65 -23.91 -26.44 47.44
C ASN A 65 -25.39 -26.91 47.28
N GLY A 66 -25.59 -28.10 46.71
CA GLY A 66 -26.90 -28.70 46.47
C GLY A 66 -27.65 -28.17 45.23
N LYS A 67 -27.20 -27.08 44.59
CA LYS A 67 -27.83 -26.49 43.40
C LYS A 67 -27.18 -27.03 42.13
N SER A 68 -27.99 -27.47 41.15
CA SER A 68 -27.51 -27.89 39.84
C SER A 68 -26.85 -26.72 39.11
N LEU A 69 -25.73 -26.99 38.45
CA LEU A 69 -25.07 -25.99 37.62
C LEU A 69 -25.75 -25.84 36.25
N PRO A 70 -25.75 -24.63 35.67
CA PRO A 70 -26.31 -24.40 34.33
C PRO A 70 -25.35 -24.81 33.19
N VAL A 71 -24.26 -25.50 33.48
CA VAL A 71 -23.23 -25.95 32.55
C VAL A 71 -23.29 -27.47 32.44
N HIS A 72 -23.57 -27.99 31.25
CA HIS A 72 -23.72 -29.42 30.98
C HIS A 72 -22.79 -29.90 29.86
N THR A 73 -22.23 -28.97 29.07
CA THR A 73 -21.37 -29.26 27.94
C THR A 73 -20.17 -28.36 27.93
N PHE A 74 -19.15 -28.73 27.16
CA PHE A 74 -17.99 -27.85 26.92
C PHE A 74 -18.39 -26.54 26.24
N VAL A 75 -19.43 -26.57 25.41
CA VAL A 75 -19.97 -25.35 24.75
C VAL A 75 -20.57 -24.41 25.80
N ASP A 76 -21.35 -24.94 26.76
CA ASP A 76 -21.92 -24.10 27.83
C ASP A 76 -20.81 -23.44 28.65
N TYR A 77 -19.75 -24.20 28.95
CA TYR A 77 -18.59 -23.69 29.68
C TYR A 77 -17.88 -22.58 28.90
N VAL A 78 -17.63 -22.75 27.59
CA VAL A 78 -17.02 -21.74 26.74
C VAL A 78 -17.88 -20.48 26.67
N ASN A 79 -19.21 -20.61 26.73
CA ASN A 79 -20.14 -19.48 26.68
C ASN A 79 -20.17 -18.66 27.97
N MET A 80 -19.63 -19.17 29.08
CA MET A 80 -19.45 -18.39 30.31
C MET A 80 -18.37 -17.31 30.19
N TYR A 81 -17.46 -17.45 29.24
CA TYR A 81 -16.42 -16.45 29.00
C TYR A 81 -17.00 -15.29 28.20
N PRO A 82 -16.72 -14.03 28.60
CA PRO A 82 -17.27 -12.87 27.96
C PRO A 82 -16.87 -12.82 26.48
N THR A 83 -17.86 -12.68 25.63
CA THR A 83 -17.66 -12.41 24.22
C THR A 83 -17.49 -10.90 24.04
N MET A 84 -16.43 -10.47 23.39
CA MET A 84 -16.14 -9.05 23.09
C MET A 84 -17.12 -8.50 22.04
N GLY A 85 -18.44 -8.53 22.34
CA GLY A 85 -19.49 -8.00 21.46
C GLY A 85 -19.96 -8.92 20.34
N GLU A 86 -19.44 -10.14 20.22
CA GLU A 86 -19.92 -11.13 19.25
C GLU A 86 -20.70 -12.24 19.98
N GLU A 87 -21.90 -12.55 19.47
CA GLU A 87 -22.68 -13.70 19.93
C GLU A 87 -21.94 -15.02 19.61
N TYR A 88 -22.21 -16.06 20.41
CA TYR A 88 -21.71 -17.40 20.13
C TYR A 88 -22.14 -17.88 18.74
N LYS A 89 -21.16 -18.29 17.95
CA LYS A 89 -21.40 -18.88 16.62
C LYS A 89 -21.11 -20.37 16.69
N PRO A 90 -22.09 -21.26 16.43
CA PRO A 90 -21.89 -22.69 16.48
C PRO A 90 -20.71 -23.21 15.67
N GLN A 91 -20.37 -22.54 14.59
CA GLN A 91 -19.24 -22.89 13.74
C GLN A 91 -17.87 -22.70 14.41
N SER A 92 -17.81 -21.95 15.51
CA SER A 92 -16.56 -21.74 16.28
C SER A 92 -16.15 -22.98 17.09
N TYR A 93 -17.04 -23.95 17.26
CA TYR A 93 -16.85 -25.18 18.04
C TYR A 93 -16.84 -26.41 17.12
N ALA A 94 -16.02 -27.40 17.49
CA ALA A 94 -16.00 -28.72 16.87
C ALA A 94 -15.69 -29.81 17.91
N ARG A 95 -16.51 -30.83 17.97
CA ARG A 95 -16.17 -32.13 18.56
C ARG A 95 -15.53 -32.95 17.43
N VAL A 96 -14.20 -33.03 17.46
CA VAL A 96 -13.42 -33.66 16.37
C VAL A 96 -13.55 -35.18 16.43
N ASN A 97 -13.51 -35.71 17.65
CA ASN A 97 -13.73 -37.12 17.94
C ASN A 97 -14.09 -37.27 19.45
N GLU A 98 -14.18 -38.47 19.96
CA GLU A 98 -14.53 -38.72 21.37
C GLU A 98 -13.52 -38.17 22.38
N ARG A 99 -12.29 -37.90 21.94
CA ARG A 99 -11.19 -37.44 22.79
C ARG A 99 -10.85 -35.95 22.63
N TRP A 100 -11.46 -35.24 21.67
CA TRP A 100 -11.08 -33.85 21.36
C TRP A 100 -12.28 -32.98 21.05
N GLU A 101 -12.40 -31.94 21.84
CA GLU A 101 -13.31 -30.81 21.59
C GLU A 101 -12.50 -29.53 21.52
N VAL A 102 -12.76 -28.73 20.50
CA VAL A 102 -12.02 -27.49 20.22
C VAL A 102 -13.00 -26.37 19.92
N CYS A 103 -12.78 -25.20 20.53
CA CYS A 103 -13.45 -23.98 20.14
C CYS A 103 -12.42 -22.87 19.91
N VAL A 104 -12.66 -22.02 18.91
CA VAL A 104 -11.77 -20.92 18.58
C VAL A 104 -12.59 -19.64 18.48
N ARG A 105 -12.15 -18.59 19.15
CA ARG A 105 -12.76 -17.24 19.12
C ARG A 105 -11.72 -16.17 18.82
N PRO A 106 -12.11 -15.02 18.26
CA PRO A 106 -11.21 -13.87 18.16
C PRO A 106 -10.83 -13.34 19.54
N SER A 107 -9.59 -12.84 19.66
CA SER A 107 -9.10 -12.15 20.86
C SER A 107 -8.62 -10.73 20.51
N ASN A 108 -8.91 -9.77 21.39
CA ASN A 108 -8.45 -8.38 21.28
C ASN A 108 -7.38 -8.03 22.33
N ILE A 109 -7.13 -8.92 23.29
CA ILE A 109 -6.23 -8.70 24.44
C ILE A 109 -4.97 -9.57 24.38
N GLY A 110 -4.63 -10.09 23.19
CA GLY A 110 -3.53 -11.03 22.99
C GLY A 110 -3.99 -12.47 22.95
N PHE A 111 -3.03 -13.41 22.82
CA PHE A 111 -3.32 -14.84 22.81
C PHE A 111 -3.93 -15.29 24.14
N GLN A 112 -5.07 -15.94 24.06
CA GLN A 112 -5.75 -16.52 25.20
C GLN A 112 -5.96 -18.02 24.99
N GLN A 113 -5.96 -18.79 26.08
CA GLN A 113 -6.30 -20.20 26.04
C GLN A 113 -7.04 -20.64 27.30
N VAL A 114 -7.93 -21.61 27.14
CA VAL A 114 -8.55 -22.36 28.21
C VAL A 114 -8.48 -23.82 27.81
N SER A 115 -7.85 -24.65 28.62
CA SER A 115 -7.64 -26.04 28.21
C SER A 115 -7.73 -27.02 29.35
N PHE A 116 -8.19 -28.23 29.00
CA PHE A 116 -8.36 -29.36 29.89
C PHE A 116 -7.70 -30.60 29.30
N VAL A 117 -7.03 -31.35 30.16
CA VAL A 117 -6.48 -32.68 29.85
C VAL A 117 -7.02 -33.65 30.90
N ASN A 118 -7.77 -34.68 30.47
CA ASN A 118 -8.37 -35.68 31.35
C ASN A 118 -9.15 -34.98 32.51
N SER A 119 -10.00 -34.02 32.17
CA SER A 119 -10.83 -33.21 33.09
C SER A 119 -10.02 -32.32 34.06
N ILE A 120 -8.73 -32.14 33.86
CA ILE A 120 -7.88 -31.25 34.67
C ILE A 120 -7.57 -29.96 33.88
N ALA A 121 -7.88 -28.82 34.50
CA ALA A 121 -7.58 -27.51 33.89
C ALA A 121 -6.07 -27.27 33.79
N THR A 122 -5.56 -27.12 32.55
CA THR A 122 -4.18 -26.81 32.29
C THR A 122 -4.01 -25.28 32.12
N LEU A 123 -3.86 -24.57 33.24
CA LEU A 123 -3.91 -23.12 33.31
C LEU A 123 -2.83 -22.44 32.44
N ARG A 124 -1.69 -23.08 32.28
CA ARG A 124 -0.57 -22.62 31.45
C ARG A 124 -0.54 -23.27 30.05
N GLY A 125 -1.55 -24.10 29.73
CA GLY A 125 -1.65 -24.78 28.44
C GLY A 125 -0.68 -25.95 28.31
N GLY A 126 0.06 -26.00 27.21
CA GLY A 126 1.02 -27.06 26.92
C GLY A 126 0.99 -27.49 25.46
N ASN A 127 1.57 -28.67 25.18
CA ASN A 127 1.73 -29.17 23.82
C ASN A 127 0.41 -29.48 23.10
N HIS A 128 -0.68 -29.77 23.81
CA HIS A 128 -2.01 -29.95 23.21
C HIS A 128 -2.57 -28.65 22.65
N VAL A 129 -2.43 -27.53 23.39
CA VAL A 129 -2.84 -26.19 22.90
C VAL A 129 -1.96 -25.76 21.73
N LYS A 130 -0.66 -26.00 21.83
CA LYS A 130 0.28 -25.73 20.74
C LYS A 130 -0.09 -26.48 19.46
N TYR A 131 -0.42 -27.77 19.57
CA TYR A 131 -0.80 -28.62 18.45
C TYR A 131 -2.02 -28.07 17.69
N ILE A 132 -3.05 -27.61 18.41
CA ILE A 132 -4.24 -27.00 17.82
C ILE A 132 -3.90 -25.62 17.21
N THR A 133 -3.15 -24.81 17.95
CA THR A 133 -2.78 -23.46 17.52
C THR A 133 -1.93 -23.48 16.25
N ASP A 134 -0.95 -24.37 16.16
CA ASP A 134 -0.07 -24.50 14.99
C ASP A 134 -0.88 -24.84 13.73
N GLN A 135 -1.86 -25.75 13.79
CA GLN A 135 -2.73 -26.05 12.66
C GLN A 135 -3.53 -24.82 12.19
N ILE A 136 -4.04 -24.01 13.13
CA ILE A 136 -4.76 -22.76 12.80
C ILE A 136 -3.81 -21.78 12.13
N LEU A 137 -2.62 -21.58 12.70
CA LEU A 137 -1.62 -20.64 12.18
C LEU A 137 -1.19 -21.00 10.76
N ASP A 138 -0.98 -22.29 10.47
CA ASP A 138 -0.59 -22.78 9.14
C ASP A 138 -1.71 -22.50 8.11
N LYS A 139 -2.96 -22.83 8.45
CA LYS A 139 -4.11 -22.61 7.55
C LYS A 139 -4.36 -21.12 7.30
N VAL A 140 -4.33 -20.29 8.35
CA VAL A 140 -4.51 -18.83 8.24
C VAL A 140 -3.36 -18.20 7.45
N THR A 141 -2.11 -18.60 7.71
CA THR A 141 -0.94 -18.11 6.96
C THR A 141 -1.05 -18.46 5.47
N ALA A 142 -1.44 -19.70 5.14
CA ALA A 142 -1.64 -20.14 3.76
C ALA A 142 -2.75 -19.32 3.06
N ALA A 143 -3.87 -19.07 3.73
CA ALA A 143 -4.98 -18.28 3.20
C ALA A 143 -4.57 -16.82 2.95
N ILE A 144 -3.83 -16.21 3.88
CA ILE A 144 -3.32 -14.85 3.71
C ILE A 144 -2.34 -14.78 2.54
N LYS A 145 -1.40 -15.71 2.41
CA LYS A 145 -0.45 -15.77 1.29
C LYS A 145 -1.15 -15.90 -0.07
N LYS A 146 -2.25 -16.66 -0.14
CA LYS A 146 -3.04 -16.81 -1.36
C LYS A 146 -3.71 -15.50 -1.78
N LYS A 147 -4.26 -14.76 -0.83
CA LYS A 147 -5.01 -13.50 -1.04
C LYS A 147 -4.11 -12.27 -1.14
N HIS A 148 -3.01 -12.25 -0.37
CA HIS A 148 -2.06 -11.13 -0.25
C HIS A 148 -0.63 -11.62 -0.51
N LYS A 149 -0.30 -11.92 -1.78
CA LYS A 149 0.98 -12.54 -2.20
C LYS A 149 2.23 -11.76 -1.76
N ASP A 150 2.11 -10.46 -1.63
CA ASP A 150 3.22 -9.54 -1.30
C ASP A 150 3.37 -9.25 0.20
N LEU A 151 2.47 -9.80 1.04
CA LEU A 151 2.47 -9.55 2.48
C LEU A 151 3.10 -10.73 3.23
N ASP A 152 4.23 -10.49 3.89
CA ASP A 152 4.91 -11.50 4.72
C ASP A 152 4.29 -11.51 6.12
N VAL A 153 3.19 -12.26 6.27
CA VAL A 153 2.53 -12.47 7.57
C VAL A 153 3.13 -13.70 8.24
N LYS A 154 3.72 -13.48 9.41
CA LYS A 154 4.33 -14.54 10.22
C LYS A 154 3.38 -15.04 11.31
N PRO A 155 3.49 -16.29 11.78
CA PRO A 155 2.63 -16.86 12.82
C PRO A 155 2.47 -16.00 14.08
N PHE A 156 3.52 -15.31 14.51
CA PHE A 156 3.47 -14.43 15.68
C PHE A 156 2.56 -13.19 15.49
N MET A 157 2.23 -12.81 14.25
CA MET A 157 1.30 -11.71 13.94
C MET A 157 -0.16 -12.18 13.98
N ILE A 158 -0.42 -13.48 13.85
CA ILE A 158 -1.75 -14.08 13.87
C ILE A 158 -2.11 -14.52 15.30
N LYS A 159 -1.18 -15.17 15.98
CA LYS A 159 -1.37 -15.79 17.29
C LYS A 159 -2.02 -14.84 18.33
N PRO A 160 -1.67 -13.56 18.46
CA PRO A 160 -2.29 -12.65 19.43
C PRO A 160 -3.79 -12.44 19.24
N HIS A 161 -4.33 -12.75 18.06
CA HIS A 161 -5.75 -12.59 17.75
C HIS A 161 -6.59 -13.83 18.00
N LEU A 162 -6.00 -14.87 18.60
CA LEU A 162 -6.64 -16.16 18.87
C LEU A 162 -6.99 -16.32 20.35
N TRP A 163 -8.19 -16.79 20.61
CA TRP A 163 -8.61 -17.38 21.88
C TRP A 163 -9.01 -18.83 21.63
N VAL A 164 -8.22 -19.78 22.18
CA VAL A 164 -8.33 -21.19 21.88
C VAL A 164 -8.81 -21.93 23.11
N PHE A 165 -9.87 -22.72 22.97
CA PHE A 165 -10.43 -23.58 24.00
C PHE A 165 -10.23 -25.04 23.58
N VAL A 166 -9.68 -25.87 24.47
CA VAL A 166 -9.37 -27.28 24.17
C VAL A 166 -9.79 -28.15 25.33
N ASN A 167 -10.63 -29.15 25.08
CA ASN A 167 -10.89 -30.24 25.99
C ASN A 167 -10.41 -31.54 25.37
N CYS A 168 -9.48 -32.25 26.01
CA CYS A 168 -8.91 -33.46 25.41
C CYS A 168 -8.61 -34.56 26.43
N LEU A 169 -8.69 -35.81 25.93
CA LEU A 169 -8.27 -37.01 26.64
C LEU A 169 -6.95 -37.53 26.07
N ILE A 170 -5.91 -37.52 26.89
CA ILE A 170 -4.54 -37.90 26.54
C ILE A 170 -4.13 -39.15 27.28
N GLU A 171 -3.52 -40.10 26.60
CA GLU A 171 -2.98 -41.32 27.23
C GLU A 171 -1.70 -41.01 28.01
N ASN A 172 -1.67 -41.47 29.27
CA ASN A 172 -0.51 -41.34 30.16
C ASN A 172 0.12 -39.92 30.10
N PRO A 173 -0.65 -38.84 30.40
CA PRO A 173 -0.16 -37.48 30.26
C PRO A 173 0.96 -37.19 31.25
N SER A 174 1.99 -36.49 30.78
CA SER A 174 3.09 -35.97 31.60
C SER A 174 2.95 -34.46 31.73
N PHE A 175 3.05 -33.98 32.97
CA PHE A 175 2.93 -32.56 33.30
C PHE A 175 4.24 -32.02 33.89
N ASP A 176 4.37 -30.69 33.95
CA ASP A 176 5.52 -29.99 34.50
C ASP A 176 5.61 -30.06 36.03
N SER A 177 4.47 -30.23 36.68
CA SER A 177 4.36 -30.23 38.15
C SER A 177 3.16 -31.02 38.64
N GLN A 178 3.05 -31.25 39.96
CA GLN A 178 1.94 -31.93 40.58
C GLN A 178 0.60 -31.16 40.44
N SER A 179 0.65 -29.83 40.29
CA SER A 179 -0.53 -29.00 40.00
C SER A 179 -1.10 -29.20 38.60
N LYS A 180 -0.34 -29.84 37.69
CA LYS A 180 -0.72 -30.23 36.33
C LYS A 180 -1.11 -29.05 35.44
N GLU A 181 -0.44 -27.90 35.61
CA GLU A 181 -0.79 -26.68 34.90
C GLU A 181 -0.34 -26.67 33.44
N THR A 182 0.70 -27.43 33.10
CA THR A 182 1.27 -27.49 31.74
C THR A 182 1.43 -28.93 31.28
N LEU A 183 0.84 -29.28 30.13
CA LEU A 183 1.06 -30.60 29.50
C LEU A 183 2.38 -30.63 28.74
N ASN A 184 3.28 -31.52 29.14
CA ASN A 184 4.59 -31.73 28.52
C ASN A 184 4.63 -32.90 27.51
N SER A 185 3.63 -33.81 27.54
CA SER A 185 3.56 -34.94 26.61
C SER A 185 3.69 -34.45 25.16
N VAL A 186 4.52 -35.08 24.36
CA VAL A 186 4.67 -34.81 22.92
C VAL A 186 3.52 -35.42 22.13
N ARG A 187 3.19 -34.85 20.97
CA ARG A 187 2.06 -35.27 20.12
C ARG A 187 2.03 -36.78 19.86
N ALA A 188 3.16 -37.41 19.59
CA ALA A 188 3.26 -38.84 19.33
C ALA A 188 2.76 -39.74 20.49
N LYS A 189 2.62 -39.17 21.70
CA LYS A 189 2.15 -39.84 22.91
C LYS A 189 0.72 -39.46 23.31
N PHE A 190 -0.04 -38.75 22.47
CA PHE A 190 -1.40 -38.34 22.80
C PHE A 190 -2.41 -39.48 22.74
N GLY A 191 -2.10 -40.57 22.03
CA GLY A 191 -2.98 -41.70 21.79
C GLY A 191 -4.10 -41.41 20.79
N SER A 192 -4.19 -40.18 20.27
CA SER A 192 -5.18 -39.77 19.26
C SER A 192 -4.76 -38.52 18.56
N ASP A 193 -5.23 -38.31 17.31
CA ASP A 193 -5.04 -37.08 16.55
C ASP A 193 -6.29 -36.19 16.57
N CYS A 194 -6.07 -34.90 16.40
CA CYS A 194 -7.13 -33.89 16.30
C CYS A 194 -6.95 -33.06 15.02
N PRO A 195 -7.24 -33.59 13.82
CA PRO A 195 -7.25 -32.79 12.61
C PRO A 195 -8.44 -31.83 12.65
N LEU A 196 -8.17 -30.52 12.50
CA LEU A 196 -9.23 -29.52 12.58
C LEU A 196 -10.18 -29.61 11.37
N PRO A 197 -11.52 -29.69 11.59
CA PRO A 197 -12.50 -29.75 10.51
C PRO A 197 -12.48 -28.46 9.67
N GLU A 198 -12.75 -28.58 8.37
CA GLU A 198 -12.79 -27.45 7.44
C GLU A 198 -13.77 -26.36 7.87
N LYS A 199 -14.94 -26.74 8.39
CA LYS A 199 -15.94 -25.78 8.90
C LYS A 199 -15.40 -24.85 10.00
N LEU A 200 -14.59 -25.39 10.92
CA LEU A 200 -13.93 -24.60 11.96
C LEU A 200 -12.85 -23.68 11.36
N VAL A 201 -12.08 -24.19 10.42
CA VAL A 201 -11.06 -23.39 9.72
C VAL A 201 -11.70 -22.26 8.92
N ASP A 202 -12.78 -22.54 8.19
CA ASP A 202 -13.55 -21.53 7.44
C ASP A 202 -14.13 -20.45 8.35
N TYR A 203 -14.64 -20.84 9.53
CA TYR A 203 -15.07 -19.88 10.53
C TYR A 203 -13.92 -18.96 10.95
N VAL A 204 -12.75 -19.52 11.29
CA VAL A 204 -11.57 -18.74 11.70
C VAL A 204 -11.16 -17.77 10.60
N LEU A 205 -11.17 -18.19 9.33
CA LEU A 205 -10.83 -17.35 8.18
C LEU A 205 -11.81 -16.18 7.97
N LYS A 206 -13.07 -16.33 8.42
CA LYS A 206 -14.14 -15.32 8.28
C LYS A 206 -14.41 -14.52 9.56
N SER A 207 -13.73 -14.83 10.65
CA SER A 207 -13.97 -14.25 11.99
C SER A 207 -13.29 -12.90 12.26
N GLY A 208 -12.71 -12.26 11.24
CA GLY A 208 -11.95 -11.02 11.40
C GLY A 208 -10.49 -11.21 11.86
N ILE A 209 -10.07 -12.44 12.17
CA ILE A 209 -8.68 -12.75 12.57
C ILE A 209 -7.70 -12.46 11.43
N VAL A 210 -8.07 -12.80 10.19
CA VAL A 210 -7.27 -12.55 8.99
C VAL A 210 -7.05 -11.05 8.79
N GLU A 211 -8.11 -10.27 8.85
CA GLU A 211 -8.10 -8.82 8.68
C GLU A 211 -7.21 -8.14 9.74
N ARG A 212 -7.31 -8.56 10.99
CA ARG A 212 -6.47 -8.06 12.10
C ARG A 212 -5.00 -8.42 11.92
N ALA A 213 -4.70 -9.64 11.48
CA ALA A 213 -3.32 -10.06 11.20
C ALA A 213 -2.71 -9.25 10.04
N VAL A 214 -3.48 -9.00 8.97
CA VAL A 214 -3.09 -8.15 7.85
C VAL A 214 -2.86 -6.71 8.31
N GLN A 215 -3.75 -6.16 9.14
CA GLN A 215 -3.59 -4.82 9.71
C GLN A 215 -2.34 -4.72 10.60
N THR A 216 -2.05 -5.73 11.41
CA THR A 216 -0.83 -5.80 12.23
C THR A 216 0.42 -5.82 11.37
N ALA A 217 0.42 -6.61 10.28
CA ALA A 217 1.54 -6.66 9.34
C ALA A 217 1.75 -5.32 8.62
N ASN A 218 0.67 -4.67 8.16
CA ASN A 218 0.74 -3.35 7.54
C ASN A 218 1.25 -2.28 8.52
N SER A 219 0.79 -2.29 9.77
CA SER A 219 1.26 -1.37 10.82
C SER A 219 2.75 -1.54 11.09
N LYS A 220 3.27 -2.78 11.04
CA LYS A 220 4.70 -3.05 11.18
C LYS A 220 5.48 -2.48 9.99
N LEU A 221 5.01 -2.70 8.76
CA LEU A 221 5.64 -2.14 7.56
C LEU A 221 5.63 -0.60 7.58
N THR A 222 4.55 0.01 8.04
CA THR A 222 4.47 1.47 8.23
C THR A 222 5.51 1.97 9.24
N LYS A 223 5.69 1.27 10.36
CA LYS A 223 6.74 1.59 11.34
C LYS A 223 8.16 1.41 10.77
N GLU A 224 8.39 0.37 9.96
CA GLU A 224 9.66 0.16 9.26
C GLU A 224 9.94 1.29 8.25
N MET A 225 8.91 1.75 7.53
CA MET A 225 9.01 2.92 6.66
C MET A 225 9.39 4.18 7.44
N GLN A 226 8.70 4.44 8.56
CA GLN A 226 9.04 5.56 9.44
C GLN A 226 10.47 5.46 9.99
N ALA A 227 10.94 4.25 10.31
CA ALA A 227 12.31 4.04 10.81
C ALA A 227 13.37 4.28 9.73
N LYS A 228 13.12 3.86 8.47
CA LYS A 228 14.01 4.14 7.33
C LYS A 228 14.06 5.62 6.97
N VAL A 229 12.99 6.36 7.27
CA VAL A 229 12.88 7.82 7.06
C VAL A 229 13.33 8.62 8.29
N LYS A 230 13.65 7.96 9.43
CA LYS A 230 14.21 8.64 10.61
C LYS A 230 15.49 9.40 10.24
N GLY A 231 15.48 10.70 10.44
CA GLY A 231 16.51 11.66 10.01
C GLY A 231 15.95 12.82 9.18
N ALA A 232 14.67 12.74 8.79
CA ALA A 232 13.99 13.77 8.00
C ALA A 232 13.78 15.13 8.72
N ASN A 233 13.97 15.19 10.03
CA ASN A 233 13.85 16.43 10.82
C ASN A 233 15.21 17.18 10.95
N SER A 234 16.26 16.75 10.25
CA SER A 234 17.54 17.46 10.24
C SER A 234 17.46 18.67 9.29
N SER A 235 17.94 19.81 9.71
CA SER A 235 18.09 20.99 8.85
C SER A 235 18.96 20.70 7.61
N ARG A 236 19.84 19.70 7.70
CA ARG A 236 20.72 19.28 6.60
C ARG A 236 20.56 17.78 6.33
N ILE A 237 20.17 17.41 5.12
CA ILE A 237 20.11 16.02 4.66
C ILE A 237 21.38 15.67 3.90
N THR A 238 22.03 14.59 4.30
CA THR A 238 23.17 14.00 3.60
C THR A 238 22.80 12.65 2.99
N GLY A 239 23.54 12.24 1.94
CA GLY A 239 23.39 10.90 1.34
C GLY A 239 22.22 10.74 0.38
N ILE A 240 21.63 11.81 -0.15
CA ILE A 240 20.72 11.75 -1.29
C ILE A 240 21.46 12.27 -2.53
N PRO A 241 21.86 11.36 -3.43
CA PRO A 241 22.54 11.77 -4.66
C PRO A 241 21.65 12.71 -5.49
N LYS A 242 22.28 13.68 -6.15
CA LYS A 242 21.62 14.63 -7.06
C LYS A 242 20.64 15.61 -6.43
N LEU A 243 20.42 15.59 -5.10
CA LEU A 243 19.66 16.65 -4.42
C LEU A 243 20.48 17.93 -4.36
N GLU A 244 19.91 19.04 -4.84
CA GLU A 244 20.35 20.39 -4.49
C GLU A 244 19.36 20.93 -3.46
N ASP A 245 19.74 20.88 -2.19
CA ASP A 245 18.85 21.26 -1.09
C ASP A 245 18.80 22.79 -0.96
N ALA A 246 17.63 23.33 -0.56
CA ALA A 246 17.53 24.74 -0.23
C ALA A 246 18.24 25.02 1.10
N ASN A 247 18.90 26.18 1.23
CA ASN A 247 19.65 26.53 2.43
C ASN A 247 18.75 26.57 3.70
N ASP A 248 17.51 27.01 3.53
CA ASP A 248 16.52 27.16 4.61
C ASP A 248 15.62 25.95 4.80
N ALA A 249 15.80 24.87 4.02
CA ALA A 249 15.02 23.66 4.16
C ALA A 249 15.20 23.02 5.53
N GLY A 250 14.08 22.69 6.21
CA GLY A 250 14.11 22.09 7.55
C GLY A 250 14.44 23.08 8.68
N THR A 251 14.54 24.37 8.40
CA THR A 251 14.63 25.44 9.40
C THR A 251 13.21 25.98 9.71
N LYS A 252 13.10 27.01 10.51
CA LYS A 252 11.84 27.75 10.76
C LYS A 252 11.23 28.32 9.47
N PHE A 253 12.02 28.46 8.44
CA PHE A 253 11.61 28.94 7.12
C PHE A 253 11.25 27.82 6.13
N GLY A 254 11.31 26.57 6.55
CA GLY A 254 10.91 25.41 5.72
C GLY A 254 9.53 25.56 5.06
N PRO A 255 8.50 26.07 5.75
CA PRO A 255 7.19 26.33 5.13
C PRO A 255 7.19 27.26 3.92
N GLU A 256 8.19 28.14 3.80
CA GLU A 256 8.37 29.03 2.66
C GLU A 256 9.22 28.41 1.53
N CYS A 257 9.89 27.29 1.80
CA CYS A 257 10.74 26.61 0.83
C CYS A 257 9.92 25.81 -0.20
N THR A 258 10.40 25.81 -1.44
CA THR A 258 9.83 25.06 -2.57
C THR A 258 10.81 23.98 -3.01
N LEU A 259 10.39 22.72 -3.00
CA LEU A 259 11.10 21.62 -3.65
C LEU A 259 10.61 21.49 -5.10
N ILE A 260 11.53 21.58 -6.05
CA ILE A 260 11.24 21.35 -7.45
C ILE A 260 11.57 19.91 -7.80
N LEU A 261 10.58 19.11 -8.21
CA LEU A 261 10.77 17.79 -8.79
C LEU A 261 10.88 17.93 -10.31
N THR A 262 11.99 17.50 -10.89
CA THR A 262 12.22 17.63 -12.33
C THR A 262 12.18 16.29 -13.04
N GLU A 263 11.75 16.29 -14.31
CA GLU A 263 11.82 15.13 -15.19
C GLU A 263 13.26 14.92 -15.67
N GLY A 264 14.07 14.28 -14.82
CA GLY A 264 15.46 13.95 -15.15
C GLY A 264 16.47 15.09 -14.96
N ASP A 265 17.72 14.77 -15.30
CA ASP A 265 18.87 15.65 -15.06
C ASP A 265 18.89 16.89 -15.97
N SER A 266 18.37 16.81 -17.21
CA SER A 266 18.32 17.96 -18.13
C SER A 266 17.43 19.07 -17.59
N ALA A 267 16.24 18.71 -17.06
CA ALA A 267 15.33 19.67 -16.43
C ALA A 267 15.92 20.22 -15.12
N LYS A 268 16.67 19.39 -14.36
CA LYS A 268 17.42 19.85 -13.18
C LYS A 268 18.41 20.96 -13.55
N ALA A 269 19.19 20.79 -14.63
CA ALA A 269 20.14 21.78 -15.04
C ALA A 269 19.47 23.13 -15.36
N LEU A 270 18.29 23.10 -15.99
CA LEU A 270 17.50 24.30 -16.26
C LEU A 270 17.05 24.99 -14.95
N ALA A 271 16.53 24.23 -13.99
CA ALA A 271 16.11 24.75 -12.68
C ALA A 271 17.29 25.38 -11.92
N VAL A 272 18.45 24.69 -11.87
CA VAL A 272 19.67 25.20 -11.23
C VAL A 272 20.14 26.49 -11.86
N SER A 273 20.04 26.62 -13.19
CA SER A 273 20.41 27.88 -13.90
C SER A 273 19.51 29.05 -13.46
N GLY A 274 18.25 28.78 -13.12
CA GLY A 274 17.29 29.76 -12.62
C GLY A 274 17.57 30.22 -11.19
N PHE A 275 18.23 29.38 -10.37
CA PHE A 275 18.58 29.73 -8.98
C PHE A 275 19.53 30.94 -8.89
N GLY A 276 20.28 31.23 -9.94
CA GLY A 276 21.06 32.47 -10.04
C GLY A 276 20.22 33.75 -9.97
N THR A 277 18.91 33.65 -10.26
CA THR A 277 17.98 34.80 -10.24
C THR A 277 17.15 34.85 -8.96
N VAL A 278 16.66 33.69 -8.48
CA VAL A 278 15.75 33.63 -7.31
C VAL A 278 16.46 33.26 -6.02
N GLY A 279 17.73 32.91 -6.06
CA GLY A 279 18.52 32.46 -4.92
C GLY A 279 18.35 30.99 -4.59
N ARG A 280 19.24 30.48 -3.72
CA ARG A 280 19.22 29.07 -3.24
C ARG A 280 18.61 28.91 -1.85
N ASP A 281 18.20 29.99 -1.21
CA ASP A 281 17.71 29.92 0.17
C ASP A 281 16.37 29.22 0.28
N ARG A 282 15.47 29.50 -0.67
CA ARG A 282 14.09 28.98 -0.66
C ARG A 282 13.79 27.90 -1.69
N PHE A 283 14.72 27.62 -2.61
CA PHE A 283 14.50 26.67 -3.71
C PHE A 283 15.47 25.50 -3.65
N GLY A 284 14.94 24.28 -3.60
CA GLY A 284 15.68 23.06 -3.80
C GLY A 284 15.21 22.32 -5.04
N VAL A 285 16.03 21.41 -5.58
CA VAL A 285 15.68 20.61 -6.75
C VAL A 285 16.13 19.17 -6.60
N PHE A 286 15.26 18.24 -7.00
CA PHE A 286 15.54 16.82 -7.05
C PHE A 286 15.04 16.21 -8.37
N PRO A 287 15.93 15.57 -9.16
CA PRO A 287 15.56 14.97 -10.44
C PRO A 287 14.99 13.58 -10.24
N LEU A 288 13.85 13.30 -10.87
CA LEU A 288 13.26 11.96 -10.96
C LEU A 288 14.02 11.12 -12.00
N ARG A 289 14.04 9.79 -11.80
CA ARG A 289 14.66 8.83 -12.74
C ARG A 289 13.58 8.21 -13.65
N GLY A 290 12.85 9.06 -14.38
CA GLY A 290 11.73 8.63 -15.22
C GLY A 290 10.38 8.69 -14.48
N LYS A 291 9.44 7.83 -14.87
CA LYS A 291 8.07 7.84 -14.29
C LYS A 291 8.04 7.25 -12.89
N PRO A 292 7.52 7.97 -11.89
CA PRO A 292 7.36 7.44 -10.54
C PRO A 292 6.45 6.22 -10.49
N LEU A 293 6.59 5.41 -9.44
CA LEU A 293 5.72 4.26 -9.19
C LEU A 293 4.28 4.72 -8.95
N ASN A 294 3.31 4.10 -9.64
CA ASN A 294 1.92 4.17 -9.20
C ASN A 294 1.80 3.39 -7.87
N VAL A 295 1.66 4.13 -6.77
CA VAL A 295 1.64 3.57 -5.40
C VAL A 295 0.29 2.96 -5.03
N ARG A 296 -0.76 3.22 -5.82
CA ARG A 296 -2.09 2.68 -5.58
C ARG A 296 -2.13 1.22 -6.00
N ASP A 297 -2.76 0.41 -5.17
CA ASP A 297 -2.93 -1.03 -5.41
C ASP A 297 -1.62 -1.85 -5.54
N VAL A 298 -0.52 -1.32 -5.01
CA VAL A 298 0.74 -2.05 -4.85
C VAL A 298 1.04 -2.33 -3.39
N SER A 299 1.82 -3.38 -3.13
CA SER A 299 2.19 -3.70 -1.75
C SER A 299 3.06 -2.62 -1.12
N MET A 300 2.88 -2.37 0.17
CA MET A 300 3.70 -1.44 0.94
C MET A 300 5.20 -1.80 0.84
N LYS A 301 5.53 -3.10 0.74
CA LYS A 301 6.91 -3.57 0.53
C LYS A 301 7.51 -3.01 -0.76
N LYS A 302 6.75 -3.00 -1.86
CA LYS A 302 7.19 -2.45 -3.15
C LYS A 302 7.41 -0.94 -3.06
N VAL A 303 6.52 -0.23 -2.37
CA VAL A 303 6.68 1.22 -2.10
C VAL A 303 7.96 1.47 -1.29
N LEU A 304 8.22 0.66 -0.26
CA LEU A 304 9.42 0.73 0.58
C LEU A 304 10.73 0.40 -0.16
N CYS A 305 10.68 -0.34 -1.26
CA CYS A 305 11.84 -0.63 -2.10
C CYS A 305 12.09 0.45 -3.18
N CYS A 306 11.16 1.40 -3.39
CA CYS A 306 11.31 2.47 -4.37
C CYS A 306 12.15 3.61 -3.77
N GLU A 307 13.41 3.70 -4.20
CA GLU A 307 14.36 4.70 -3.71
C GLU A 307 13.88 6.14 -3.94
N GLU A 308 13.26 6.43 -5.08
CA GLU A 308 12.75 7.75 -5.40
C GLU A 308 11.68 8.22 -4.43
N ILE A 309 10.70 7.33 -4.12
CA ILE A 309 9.66 7.63 -3.14
C ILE A 309 10.28 7.88 -1.76
N GLN A 310 11.24 7.04 -1.35
CA GLN A 310 11.94 7.23 -0.08
C GLN A 310 12.69 8.58 -0.06
N CYS A 311 13.35 8.95 -1.16
CA CYS A 311 14.02 10.24 -1.29
C CYS A 311 13.04 11.41 -1.14
N ILE A 312 11.91 11.39 -1.88
CA ILE A 312 10.90 12.47 -1.80
C ILE A 312 10.37 12.59 -0.36
N VAL A 313 10.02 11.48 0.29
CA VAL A 313 9.52 11.46 1.67
C VAL A 313 10.55 12.08 2.63
N ARG A 314 11.83 11.70 2.50
CA ARG A 314 12.92 12.24 3.33
C ARG A 314 13.18 13.72 3.06
N ILE A 315 13.24 14.12 1.79
CA ILE A 315 13.53 15.51 1.38
C ILE A 315 12.44 16.45 1.91
N MET A 316 11.18 16.07 1.74
CA MET A 316 10.02 16.85 2.20
C MET A 316 9.85 16.82 3.74
N GLY A 317 10.40 15.81 4.42
CA GLY A 317 10.16 15.59 5.85
C GLY A 317 8.80 14.98 6.17
N LEU A 318 8.19 14.23 5.23
CA LEU A 318 6.87 13.62 5.36
C LEU A 318 6.89 12.43 6.34
N LYS A 319 5.85 12.30 7.15
CA LYS A 319 5.66 11.18 8.10
C LYS A 319 4.44 10.38 7.68
N VAL A 320 4.62 9.09 7.45
CA VAL A 320 3.53 8.19 7.05
C VAL A 320 2.49 8.07 8.18
N GLY A 321 1.21 8.14 7.81
CA GLY A 321 0.10 8.09 8.76
C GLY A 321 -0.21 9.43 9.47
N MET A 322 0.55 10.49 9.17
CA MET A 322 0.27 11.83 9.67
C MET A 322 -0.79 12.52 8.81
N GLN A 323 -1.73 13.19 9.44
CA GLN A 323 -2.63 14.12 8.77
C GLN A 323 -2.08 15.54 8.92
N TYR A 324 -1.97 16.26 7.81
CA TYR A 324 -1.44 17.61 7.76
C TYR A 324 -2.58 18.61 7.52
N THR A 325 -2.70 19.60 8.39
CA THR A 325 -3.59 20.75 8.22
C THR A 325 -2.86 22.01 7.76
N SER A 326 -1.52 21.99 7.87
CA SER A 326 -0.60 23.03 7.39
C SER A 326 0.71 22.38 6.95
N THR A 327 1.61 23.17 6.38
CA THR A 327 2.97 22.72 6.01
C THR A 327 4.02 22.94 7.11
N GLU A 328 3.58 23.38 8.29
CA GLU A 328 4.47 23.53 9.44
C GLU A 328 5.12 22.21 9.85
N GLY A 329 6.41 22.27 10.14
CA GLY A 329 7.20 21.07 10.48
C GLY A 329 7.64 20.22 9.28
N LEU A 330 7.27 20.57 8.06
CA LEU A 330 7.88 20.04 6.85
C LEU A 330 9.18 20.77 6.53
N ARG A 331 10.11 20.10 5.82
CA ARG A 331 11.34 20.75 5.34
C ARG A 331 11.06 21.69 4.16
N TYR A 332 10.04 21.39 3.38
CA TYR A 332 9.55 22.20 2.26
C TYR A 332 8.04 22.34 2.38
N GLY A 333 7.58 23.60 2.40
CA GLY A 333 6.14 23.90 2.44
C GLY A 333 5.45 23.81 1.08
N HIS A 334 6.23 23.78 0.01
CA HIS A 334 5.74 23.71 -1.37
C HIS A 334 6.45 22.61 -2.15
N LEU A 335 5.67 21.89 -2.95
CA LEU A 335 6.15 20.89 -3.91
C LEU A 335 5.80 21.37 -5.33
N MET A 336 6.80 21.67 -6.14
CA MET A 336 6.62 22.12 -7.51
C MET A 336 7.07 21.05 -8.50
N ILE A 337 6.23 20.69 -9.45
CA ILE A 337 6.56 19.72 -10.50
C ILE A 337 6.97 20.45 -11.75
N MET A 338 8.16 20.15 -12.27
CA MET A 338 8.73 20.70 -13.48
C MET A 338 9.03 19.57 -14.47
N SER A 339 8.09 19.30 -15.36
CA SER A 339 8.16 18.26 -16.39
C SER A 339 8.01 18.87 -17.77
N ASP A 340 8.36 18.11 -18.80
CA ASP A 340 8.13 18.50 -20.19
C ASP A 340 6.63 18.76 -20.43
N GLN A 341 6.31 19.68 -21.34
CA GLN A 341 4.92 20.01 -21.70
C GLN A 341 4.37 19.03 -22.74
N ASP A 342 4.60 17.74 -22.50
CA ASP A 342 4.12 16.65 -23.32
C ASP A 342 3.21 15.69 -22.53
N HIS A 343 2.69 14.66 -23.17
CA HIS A 343 1.79 13.70 -22.55
C HIS A 343 2.47 12.91 -21.42
N ASP A 344 3.75 12.56 -21.57
CA ASP A 344 4.48 11.81 -20.54
C ASP A 344 4.76 12.67 -19.30
N GLY A 345 5.05 13.96 -19.48
CA GLY A 345 5.17 14.93 -18.40
C GLY A 345 3.85 15.10 -17.61
N SER A 346 2.72 15.09 -18.30
CA SER A 346 1.38 15.09 -17.64
C SER A 346 1.16 13.82 -16.81
N HIS A 347 1.62 12.67 -17.28
CA HIS A 347 1.58 11.43 -16.50
C HIS A 347 2.45 11.50 -15.24
N ILE A 348 3.66 12.05 -15.33
CA ILE A 348 4.54 12.23 -14.16
C ILE A 348 3.86 13.11 -13.12
N LYS A 349 3.26 14.23 -13.53
CA LYS A 349 2.45 15.10 -12.64
C LYS A 349 1.33 14.30 -11.95
N GLY A 350 0.57 13.54 -12.72
CA GLY A 350 -0.50 12.69 -12.20
C GLY A 350 -0.02 11.64 -11.19
N LEU A 351 1.12 11.00 -11.44
CA LEU A 351 1.70 10.00 -10.53
C LEU A 351 2.16 10.62 -9.20
N ILE A 352 2.71 11.84 -9.23
CA ILE A 352 3.08 12.58 -8.00
C ILE A 352 1.82 13.02 -7.23
N ILE A 353 0.80 13.52 -7.92
CA ILE A 353 -0.51 13.84 -7.30
C ILE A 353 -1.08 12.59 -6.63
N ASN A 354 -1.13 11.46 -7.35
CA ASN A 354 -1.61 10.19 -6.82
C ASN A 354 -0.80 9.68 -5.62
N PHE A 355 0.52 9.86 -5.63
CA PHE A 355 1.39 9.51 -4.52
C PHE A 355 1.04 10.30 -3.25
N ILE A 356 0.93 11.63 -3.35
CA ILE A 356 0.56 12.47 -2.21
C ILE A 356 -0.89 12.18 -1.77
N HIS A 357 -1.81 12.02 -2.72
CA HIS A 357 -3.21 11.69 -2.43
C HIS A 357 -3.36 10.37 -1.66
N HIS A 358 -2.57 9.36 -2.03
CA HIS A 358 -2.68 8.04 -1.41
C HIS A 358 -2.20 8.02 0.05
N PHE A 359 -1.11 8.73 0.37
CA PHE A 359 -0.52 8.70 1.71
C PHE A 359 -0.92 9.88 2.59
N TRP A 360 -1.16 11.05 2.00
CA TRP A 360 -1.46 12.30 2.70
C TRP A 360 -2.52 13.13 1.98
N PRO A 361 -3.76 12.62 1.82
CA PRO A 361 -4.82 13.35 1.11
C PRO A 361 -5.11 14.73 1.73
N SER A 362 -4.94 14.86 3.06
CA SER A 362 -5.09 16.14 3.76
C SER A 362 -4.10 17.21 3.29
N LEU A 363 -2.90 16.81 2.84
CA LEU A 363 -1.88 17.75 2.40
C LEU A 363 -2.23 18.41 1.05
N LEU A 364 -2.95 17.69 0.17
CA LEU A 364 -3.45 18.28 -1.08
C LEU A 364 -4.53 19.35 -0.89
N ARG A 365 -5.13 19.41 0.30
CA ARG A 365 -6.11 20.45 0.69
C ARG A 365 -5.43 21.72 1.21
N VAL A 366 -4.14 21.64 1.54
CA VAL A 366 -3.36 22.80 1.96
C VAL A 366 -3.09 23.70 0.75
N ARG A 367 -3.66 24.90 0.76
CA ARG A 367 -3.54 25.85 -0.35
C ARG A 367 -2.07 26.20 -0.62
N GLY A 368 -1.66 26.08 -1.89
CA GLY A 368 -0.30 26.42 -2.32
C GLY A 368 0.74 25.32 -2.13
N PHE A 369 0.38 24.19 -1.47
CA PHE A 369 1.33 23.09 -1.26
C PHE A 369 1.80 22.50 -2.59
N LEU A 370 0.90 22.10 -3.48
CA LEU A 370 1.26 21.50 -4.76
C LEU A 370 1.18 22.53 -5.90
N GLN A 371 2.22 22.58 -6.69
CA GLN A 371 2.39 23.53 -7.78
C GLN A 371 2.95 22.82 -9.01
N GLN A 372 2.73 23.38 -10.19
CA GLN A 372 3.45 23.02 -11.40
C GLN A 372 4.16 24.23 -12.00
N PHE A 373 5.29 23.96 -12.65
CA PHE A 373 6.04 24.95 -13.42
C PHE A 373 5.75 24.75 -14.90
N VAL A 374 5.20 25.76 -15.54
CA VAL A 374 4.80 25.71 -16.96
C VAL A 374 5.83 26.45 -17.81
N THR A 375 6.34 25.78 -18.84
CA THR A 375 7.26 26.37 -19.80
C THR A 375 6.58 26.59 -21.16
N PRO A 376 7.01 27.60 -21.95
CA PRO A 376 6.45 27.79 -23.27
C PRO A 376 6.74 26.62 -24.19
N ILE A 377 5.75 26.22 -25.02
CA ILE A 377 5.94 25.24 -26.11
C ILE A 377 6.40 25.92 -27.41
N VAL A 378 6.01 27.19 -27.60
CA VAL A 378 6.46 27.99 -28.76
C VAL A 378 6.80 29.39 -28.29
N LYS A 379 7.91 29.94 -28.78
CA LYS A 379 8.21 31.37 -28.71
C LYS A 379 8.25 31.95 -30.12
N ALA A 380 7.61 33.10 -30.30
CA ALA A 380 7.64 33.88 -31.54
C ALA A 380 8.55 35.11 -31.32
N PHE A 381 9.63 35.14 -32.05
CA PHE A 381 10.62 36.23 -32.00
C PHE A 381 10.34 37.20 -33.14
N PRO A 382 10.02 38.47 -32.88
CA PRO A 382 9.81 39.47 -33.91
C PRO A 382 11.11 39.81 -34.62
N SER A 383 11.04 40.12 -35.92
CA SER A 383 12.15 40.66 -36.73
C SER A 383 12.71 41.97 -36.15
N ALA A 384 13.89 42.36 -36.55
CA ALA A 384 14.49 43.63 -36.13
C ALA A 384 13.56 44.83 -36.36
N THR A 385 12.84 44.86 -37.49
CA THR A 385 11.89 45.91 -37.83
C THR A 385 10.74 46.01 -36.83
N ARG A 386 10.20 44.87 -36.33
CA ARG A 386 9.14 44.83 -35.33
C ARG A 386 9.67 45.13 -33.93
N LYS A 387 10.87 44.67 -33.58
CA LYS A 387 11.55 45.05 -32.33
C LYS A 387 11.73 46.56 -32.21
N ASN A 388 12.11 47.23 -33.29
CA ASN A 388 12.25 48.68 -33.32
C ASN A 388 10.90 49.41 -33.14
N ARG A 389 9.76 48.71 -33.36
CA ARG A 389 8.41 49.22 -33.09
C ARG A 389 7.92 48.86 -31.68
N GLY A 390 8.78 48.31 -30.81
CA GLY A 390 8.45 47.96 -29.44
C GLY A 390 7.79 46.59 -29.25
N GLU A 391 7.74 45.74 -30.29
CA GLU A 391 7.16 44.40 -30.15
C GLU A 391 8.12 43.45 -29.40
N ALA A 392 7.62 42.83 -28.34
CA ALA A 392 8.35 41.85 -27.52
C ALA A 392 8.19 40.42 -28.06
N THR A 393 9.12 39.55 -27.67
CA THR A 393 8.98 38.09 -27.86
C THR A 393 7.71 37.61 -27.21
N ARG A 394 6.92 36.80 -27.94
CA ARG A 394 5.66 36.24 -27.44
C ARG A 394 5.84 34.75 -27.13
N SER A 395 5.42 34.37 -25.92
CA SER A 395 5.46 32.98 -25.44
C SER A 395 4.06 32.36 -25.46
N PHE A 396 3.98 31.11 -25.94
CA PHE A 396 2.73 30.34 -25.97
C PHE A 396 2.91 29.06 -25.16
N PHE A 397 1.95 28.79 -24.28
CA PHE A 397 1.93 27.63 -23.38
C PHE A 397 1.03 26.52 -23.88
N SER A 398 0.18 26.80 -24.88
CA SER A 398 -0.63 25.82 -25.59
C SER A 398 -0.48 25.95 -27.10
N LEU A 399 -0.64 24.83 -27.82
CA LEU A 399 -0.63 24.83 -29.28
C LEU A 399 -1.86 25.52 -29.89
N PRO A 400 -3.09 25.33 -29.33
CA PRO A 400 -4.25 26.07 -29.79
C PRO A 400 -4.08 27.58 -29.76
N ASP A 401 -3.59 28.15 -28.66
CA ASP A 401 -3.35 29.62 -28.54
C ASP A 401 -2.35 30.15 -29.60
N PHE A 402 -1.29 29.35 -29.83
CA PHE A 402 -0.31 29.70 -30.87
C PHE A 402 -0.94 29.67 -32.26
N LEU A 403 -1.73 28.65 -32.58
CA LEU A 403 -2.38 28.50 -33.89
C LEU A 403 -3.45 29.57 -34.12
N GLU A 404 -4.23 29.92 -33.10
CA GLU A 404 -5.21 30.99 -33.18
C GLU A 404 -4.54 32.35 -33.41
N TRP A 405 -3.52 32.67 -32.62
CA TRP A 405 -2.74 33.89 -32.83
C TRP A 405 -2.07 33.90 -34.21
N ARG A 406 -1.49 32.78 -34.67
CA ARG A 406 -0.85 32.71 -35.97
C ARG A 406 -1.85 32.91 -37.10
N ARG A 407 -3.08 32.41 -36.97
CA ARG A 407 -4.16 32.63 -37.94
C ARG A 407 -4.65 34.07 -37.96
N SER A 408 -4.56 34.81 -36.85
CA SER A 408 -4.92 36.23 -36.79
C SER A 408 -3.91 37.15 -37.54
N LEU A 409 -2.72 36.63 -37.86
CA LEU A 409 -1.69 37.37 -38.60
C LEU A 409 -1.88 37.23 -40.11
N SER A 410 -1.62 38.33 -40.86
CA SER A 410 -1.51 38.27 -42.32
C SER A 410 -0.31 37.41 -42.75
N PRO A 411 -0.31 36.80 -43.97
CA PRO A 411 0.85 36.06 -44.48
C PRO A 411 2.15 36.89 -44.54
N ALA A 412 2.04 38.17 -44.72
CA ALA A 412 3.19 39.09 -44.69
C ALA A 412 3.72 39.29 -43.27
N ASP A 413 2.84 39.39 -42.29
CA ASP A 413 3.20 39.52 -40.90
C ASP A 413 3.79 38.23 -40.34
N GLN A 414 3.28 37.06 -40.73
CA GLN A 414 3.85 35.78 -40.29
C GLN A 414 5.31 35.61 -40.67
N LYS A 415 5.75 36.12 -41.83
CA LYS A 415 7.14 36.11 -42.29
C LYS A 415 8.06 37.00 -41.46
N GLN A 416 7.49 37.90 -40.64
CA GLN A 416 8.25 38.79 -39.77
C GLN A 416 8.52 38.22 -38.38
N TYR A 417 8.15 36.96 -38.13
CA TYR A 417 8.45 36.24 -36.90
C TYR A 417 9.29 35.01 -37.18
N THR A 418 10.25 34.73 -36.28
CA THR A 418 10.95 33.46 -36.22
C THR A 418 10.34 32.65 -35.07
N PHE A 419 10.01 31.40 -35.34
CA PHE A 419 9.38 30.51 -34.34
C PHE A 419 10.40 29.52 -33.82
N LYS A 420 10.48 29.38 -32.46
CA LYS A 420 11.23 28.33 -31.79
C LYS A 420 10.24 27.42 -31.08
N TYR A 421 10.28 26.15 -31.44
CA TYR A 421 9.48 25.09 -30.79
C TYR A 421 10.33 24.41 -29.75
N TYR A 422 9.74 24.17 -28.56
CA TYR A 422 10.37 23.50 -27.45
C TYR A 422 9.78 22.09 -27.34
N LYS A 423 10.56 21.06 -27.65
CA LYS A 423 10.15 19.65 -27.52
C LYS A 423 10.14 19.18 -26.09
N GLY A 424 10.93 19.80 -25.23
CA GLY A 424 11.06 19.51 -23.81
C GLY A 424 11.97 20.52 -23.13
N LEU A 425 12.10 20.43 -21.83
CA LEU A 425 12.90 21.36 -20.99
C LEU A 425 14.38 21.41 -21.40
N GLY A 426 14.91 20.32 -21.93
CA GLY A 426 16.28 20.24 -22.40
C GLY A 426 16.59 21.12 -23.66
N THR A 427 15.56 21.65 -24.34
CA THR A 427 15.73 22.56 -25.48
C THR A 427 15.82 24.04 -25.06
N SER A 428 15.58 24.34 -23.80
CA SER A 428 15.73 25.66 -23.21
C SER A 428 17.18 25.91 -22.81
N THR A 429 17.64 27.13 -23.05
CA THR A 429 19.00 27.57 -22.68
C THR A 429 19.04 28.02 -21.20
N SER A 430 20.24 28.11 -20.61
CA SER A 430 20.43 28.67 -19.28
C SER A 430 19.98 30.14 -19.15
N VAL A 431 20.01 30.89 -20.25
CA VAL A 431 19.48 32.27 -20.27
C VAL A 431 17.98 32.27 -20.15
N GLU A 432 17.30 31.40 -20.92
CA GLU A 432 15.84 31.22 -20.82
C GLU A 432 15.43 30.70 -19.44
N GLY A 433 16.23 29.82 -18.82
CA GLY A 433 16.01 29.38 -17.44
C GLY A 433 15.99 30.54 -16.45
N ARG A 434 16.96 31.45 -16.54
CA ARG A 434 16.98 32.67 -15.70
C ARG A 434 15.78 33.58 -15.99
N GLU A 435 15.38 33.73 -17.26
CA GLU A 435 14.18 34.48 -17.65
C GLU A 435 12.91 33.88 -16.98
N TYR A 436 12.72 32.57 -17.09
CA TYR A 436 11.55 31.90 -16.52
C TYR A 436 11.48 32.02 -15.00
N PHE A 437 12.60 31.84 -14.32
CA PHE A 437 12.66 31.99 -12.87
C PHE A 437 12.55 33.44 -12.40
N GLY A 438 13.04 34.41 -13.20
CA GLY A 438 12.83 35.84 -12.96
C GLY A 438 11.35 36.24 -13.03
N ALA A 439 10.58 35.55 -13.85
CA ALA A 439 9.14 35.72 -14.01
C ALA A 439 8.33 34.52 -13.39
N ILE A 440 8.82 33.89 -12.32
CA ILE A 440 8.26 32.65 -11.76
C ILE A 440 6.75 32.73 -11.48
N ALA A 441 6.23 33.92 -11.14
CA ALA A 441 4.80 34.12 -10.92
C ALA A 441 3.95 33.90 -12.19
N GLN A 442 4.55 34.04 -13.39
CA GLN A 442 3.89 33.78 -14.67
C GLN A 442 3.94 32.29 -15.02
N HIS A 443 5.00 31.59 -14.62
CA HIS A 443 5.23 30.18 -14.89
C HIS A 443 4.68 29.24 -13.85
N ARG A 444 4.28 29.74 -12.68
CA ARG A 444 3.75 28.96 -11.56
C ARG A 444 2.23 28.84 -11.64
N MET A 445 1.73 27.61 -11.64
CA MET A 445 0.32 27.30 -11.50
C MET A 445 0.12 26.44 -10.25
N THR A 446 -0.87 26.77 -9.43
CA THR A 446 -1.13 26.13 -8.13
C THR A 446 -2.33 25.21 -8.21
N PHE A 447 -2.19 23.99 -7.70
CA PHE A 447 -3.31 23.06 -7.57
C PHE A 447 -4.21 23.42 -6.40
N LEU A 448 -5.51 23.25 -6.60
CA LEU A 448 -6.55 23.51 -5.58
C LEU A 448 -7.44 22.28 -5.42
N HIS A 449 -7.72 21.92 -4.16
CA HIS A 449 -8.76 20.99 -3.81
C HIS A 449 -10.04 21.79 -3.52
N THR A 450 -11.11 21.52 -4.25
CA THR A 450 -12.38 22.27 -4.16
C THR A 450 -13.54 21.43 -3.66
N SER A 451 -13.52 20.12 -3.96
CA SER A 451 -14.62 19.20 -3.61
C SER A 451 -14.17 17.75 -3.58
N SER A 452 -15.05 16.83 -3.16
CA SER A 452 -14.81 15.38 -3.24
C SER A 452 -14.59 14.87 -4.66
N ALA A 453 -15.07 15.59 -5.67
CA ALA A 453 -14.85 15.24 -7.07
C ALA A 453 -13.35 15.22 -7.43
N ASP A 454 -12.54 16.06 -6.80
CA ASP A 454 -11.08 16.06 -6.97
C ASP A 454 -10.46 14.73 -6.51
N ASP A 455 -10.87 14.24 -5.33
CA ASP A 455 -10.41 12.95 -4.79
C ASP A 455 -10.88 11.77 -5.68
N GLU A 456 -12.15 11.81 -6.11
CA GLU A 456 -12.75 10.75 -6.94
C GLU A 456 -12.06 10.63 -8.31
N ARG A 457 -11.72 11.77 -8.95
CA ARG A 457 -11.03 11.78 -10.24
C ARG A 457 -9.61 11.21 -10.14
N VAL A 458 -8.87 11.53 -9.08
CA VAL A 458 -7.55 10.95 -8.84
C VAL A 458 -7.66 9.43 -8.60
N VAL A 459 -8.65 8.98 -7.82
CA VAL A 459 -8.89 7.55 -7.61
C VAL A 459 -9.27 6.85 -8.92
N MET A 460 -10.15 7.43 -9.71
CA MET A 460 -10.59 6.91 -11.00
C MET A 460 -9.41 6.72 -11.95
N ALA A 461 -8.51 7.69 -12.03
CA ALA A 461 -7.38 7.65 -12.95
C ALA A 461 -6.36 6.54 -12.61
N PHE A 462 -6.14 6.21 -11.32
CA PHE A 462 -5.00 5.39 -10.90
C PHE A 462 -5.35 4.06 -10.22
N SER A 463 -6.60 3.82 -9.77
CA SER A 463 -6.97 2.58 -9.08
C SER A 463 -7.31 1.45 -10.05
N LYS A 464 -6.92 0.21 -9.71
CA LYS A 464 -7.26 -1.01 -10.44
C LYS A 464 -8.77 -1.28 -10.46
N ASP A 465 -9.46 -0.90 -9.39
CA ASP A 465 -10.90 -1.18 -9.25
C ASP A 465 -11.77 -0.26 -10.13
N LYS A 466 -11.15 0.76 -10.77
CA LYS A 466 -11.84 1.77 -11.59
C LYS A 466 -11.64 1.62 -13.10
N VAL A 467 -11.39 0.40 -13.57
CA VAL A 467 -11.11 0.13 -15.00
C VAL A 467 -12.29 0.55 -15.89
N GLU A 468 -13.53 0.19 -15.54
CA GLU A 468 -14.70 0.51 -16.36
C GLU A 468 -15.03 2.01 -16.34
N ASP A 469 -14.77 2.69 -15.21
CA ASP A 469 -14.89 4.15 -15.14
C ASP A 469 -13.86 4.83 -16.05
N ARG A 470 -12.60 4.35 -16.10
CA ARG A 470 -11.58 4.86 -17.03
C ARG A 470 -11.92 4.61 -18.49
N LYS A 471 -12.45 3.45 -18.85
CA LYS A 471 -12.89 3.18 -20.23
C LYS A 471 -13.95 4.19 -20.65
N ARG A 472 -14.97 4.42 -19.82
CA ARG A 472 -16.03 5.42 -20.09
C ARG A 472 -15.44 6.82 -20.21
N TRP A 473 -14.53 7.19 -19.32
CA TRP A 473 -13.86 8.49 -19.33
C TRP A 473 -13.07 8.72 -20.62
N ILE A 474 -12.28 7.75 -21.08
CA ILE A 474 -11.50 7.84 -22.33
C ILE A 474 -12.42 7.88 -23.54
N THR A 475 -13.45 7.02 -23.60
CA THR A 475 -14.33 6.94 -24.78
C THR A 475 -15.28 8.13 -24.91
N SER A 476 -15.61 8.81 -23.80
CA SER A 476 -16.45 10.01 -23.82
C SER A 476 -15.71 11.29 -24.23
N PHE A 477 -14.38 11.25 -24.25
CA PHE A 477 -13.58 12.43 -24.61
C PHE A 477 -13.47 12.61 -26.12
N ASN A 478 -13.77 13.82 -26.60
CA ASN A 478 -13.58 14.20 -28.00
C ASN A 478 -12.65 15.43 -28.06
N ILE A 479 -11.49 15.25 -28.66
CA ILE A 479 -10.46 16.29 -28.73
C ILE A 479 -10.91 17.58 -29.46
N LEU A 480 -11.94 17.49 -30.30
CA LEU A 480 -12.45 18.64 -31.07
C LEU A 480 -13.49 19.46 -30.28
N THR A 481 -14.18 18.85 -29.33
CA THR A 481 -15.30 19.47 -28.63
C THR A 481 -15.11 19.56 -27.11
N SER A 482 -14.25 18.70 -26.54
CA SER A 482 -13.97 18.74 -25.10
C SER A 482 -13.05 19.92 -24.74
N PRO A 483 -13.30 20.57 -23.61
CA PRO A 483 -12.47 21.71 -23.18
C PRO A 483 -11.06 21.20 -22.82
N LEU A 484 -10.03 21.86 -23.35
CA LEU A 484 -8.64 21.65 -22.98
C LEU A 484 -8.23 22.58 -21.83
N LEU A 485 -7.10 22.26 -21.19
CA LEU A 485 -6.58 23.08 -20.11
C LEU A 485 -6.11 24.45 -20.62
N ASP A 486 -6.56 25.51 -19.99
CA ASP A 486 -6.05 26.86 -20.19
C ASP A 486 -4.84 27.08 -19.25
N TYR A 487 -3.66 27.27 -19.83
CA TYR A 487 -2.42 27.51 -19.08
C TYR A 487 -2.22 29.00 -18.68
N ASN A 488 -3.13 29.89 -19.06
CA ASN A 488 -3.09 31.29 -18.65
C ASN A 488 -3.69 31.50 -17.25
N VAL A 489 -4.45 30.53 -16.72
CA VAL A 489 -4.97 30.56 -15.35
C VAL A 489 -3.87 30.27 -14.33
N LYS A 490 -3.98 30.83 -13.13
CA LYS A 490 -2.98 30.65 -12.07
C LYS A 490 -3.30 29.49 -11.13
N THR A 491 -4.52 28.98 -11.20
CA THR A 491 -5.00 27.91 -10.34
C THR A 491 -5.69 26.82 -11.15
N LEU A 492 -5.54 25.59 -10.73
CA LEU A 492 -6.06 24.40 -11.39
C LEU A 492 -6.61 23.44 -10.36
N THR A 493 -7.85 22.93 -10.55
CA THR A 493 -8.36 21.85 -9.69
C THR A 493 -7.76 20.50 -10.08
N TYR A 494 -7.71 19.56 -9.14
CA TYR A 494 -7.24 18.20 -9.47
C TYR A 494 -8.16 17.52 -10.47
N ALA A 495 -9.47 17.76 -10.39
CA ALA A 495 -10.45 17.26 -11.34
C ALA A 495 -10.19 17.80 -12.76
N ASP A 496 -9.98 19.12 -12.91
CA ASP A 496 -9.67 19.74 -14.20
C ASP A 496 -8.36 19.20 -14.80
N PHE A 497 -7.34 19.01 -13.96
CA PHE A 497 -6.08 18.40 -14.41
C PHE A 497 -6.32 16.99 -14.97
N ILE A 498 -7.08 16.16 -14.25
CA ILE A 498 -7.38 14.80 -14.72
C ILE A 498 -8.20 14.83 -16.00
N ASP A 499 -9.27 15.62 -16.05
CA ASP A 499 -10.24 15.60 -17.15
C ASP A 499 -9.81 16.37 -18.41
N LYS A 500 -8.86 17.35 -18.29
CA LYS A 500 -8.45 18.22 -19.41
C LYS A 500 -6.99 18.04 -19.85
N GLU A 501 -6.11 17.51 -18.97
CA GLU A 501 -4.69 17.31 -19.28
C GLU A 501 -4.28 15.84 -19.23
N MET A 502 -4.54 15.14 -18.12
CA MET A 502 -4.15 13.74 -17.94
C MET A 502 -4.86 12.80 -18.92
N ILE A 503 -6.08 13.14 -19.35
CA ILE A 503 -6.83 12.38 -20.36
C ILE A 503 -6.07 12.28 -21.68
N LEU A 504 -5.37 13.33 -22.10
CA LEU A 504 -4.59 13.34 -23.34
C LEU A 504 -3.46 12.32 -23.30
N PHE A 505 -2.78 12.19 -22.13
CA PHE A 505 -1.83 11.10 -21.94
C PHE A 505 -2.50 9.74 -22.07
N SER A 506 -3.65 9.54 -21.42
CA SER A 506 -4.34 8.25 -21.42
C SER A 506 -4.73 7.80 -22.84
N ILE A 507 -5.20 8.72 -23.67
CA ILE A 507 -5.51 8.48 -25.08
C ILE A 507 -4.24 8.15 -25.87
N ALA A 508 -3.20 9.01 -25.77
CA ALA A 508 -1.94 8.80 -26.47
C ALA A 508 -1.24 7.49 -26.06
N ASP A 509 -1.35 7.10 -24.80
CA ASP A 509 -0.80 5.82 -24.31
C ASP A 509 -1.55 4.62 -24.89
N CYS A 510 -2.89 4.69 -24.99
CA CYS A 510 -3.68 3.67 -25.67
C CYS A 510 -3.29 3.58 -27.16
N GLU A 511 -3.18 4.70 -27.85
CA GLU A 511 -2.81 4.75 -29.28
C GLU A 511 -1.41 4.15 -29.54
N ARG A 512 -0.41 4.48 -28.69
CA ARG A 512 0.97 3.96 -28.90
C ARG A 512 1.16 2.53 -28.41
N SER A 513 0.32 2.05 -27.50
CA SER A 513 0.50 0.74 -26.84
C SER A 513 -0.37 -0.35 -27.45
N ILE A 514 -1.55 -0.02 -27.97
CA ILE A 514 -2.50 -0.97 -28.56
C ILE A 514 -2.25 -1.05 -30.08
N PRO A 515 -2.03 -2.27 -30.64
CA PRO A 515 -1.93 -2.43 -32.08
C PRO A 515 -3.20 -1.99 -32.80
N SER A 516 -3.06 -1.34 -33.97
CA SER A 516 -4.20 -0.91 -34.79
C SER A 516 -4.95 -2.12 -35.33
N VAL A 517 -6.30 -2.07 -35.31
CA VAL A 517 -7.14 -3.11 -35.88
C VAL A 517 -7.00 -3.22 -37.42
N VAL A 518 -6.51 -2.16 -38.09
CA VAL A 518 -6.37 -2.10 -39.53
C VAL A 518 -5.15 -2.89 -40.03
N ASP A 519 -4.03 -2.77 -39.39
CA ASP A 519 -2.75 -3.33 -39.87
C ASP A 519 -1.96 -4.13 -38.78
N GLY A 520 -2.48 -4.21 -37.55
CA GLY A 520 -1.83 -4.91 -36.45
C GLY A 520 -0.56 -4.23 -35.91
N LEU A 521 -0.27 -3.01 -36.35
CA LEU A 521 0.96 -2.30 -36.01
C LEU A 521 0.73 -1.24 -34.93
N LYS A 522 1.74 -1.06 -34.11
CA LYS A 522 1.87 0.13 -33.24
C LYS A 522 2.43 1.30 -34.05
N PRO A 523 2.19 2.57 -33.66
CA PRO A 523 2.68 3.74 -34.38
C PRO A 523 4.20 3.74 -34.63
N GLY A 524 5.02 3.32 -33.66
CA GLY A 524 6.46 3.20 -33.83
C GLY A 524 6.85 2.19 -34.91
N GLN A 525 6.20 1.03 -34.95
CA GLN A 525 6.42 0.01 -35.98
C GLN A 525 6.04 0.53 -37.37
N ARG A 526 4.88 1.21 -37.47
CA ARG A 526 4.42 1.80 -38.73
C ARG A 526 5.36 2.88 -39.25
N LYS A 527 5.94 3.72 -38.37
CA LYS A 527 6.95 4.71 -38.73
C LYS A 527 8.23 4.09 -39.28
N ILE A 528 8.66 2.95 -38.73
CA ILE A 528 9.82 2.22 -39.23
C ILE A 528 9.55 1.68 -40.62
N LEU A 529 8.42 1.00 -40.86
CA LEU A 529 8.06 0.49 -42.16
C LEU A 529 7.90 1.61 -43.20
N PHE A 530 7.24 2.73 -42.83
CA PHE A 530 7.12 3.90 -43.68
C PHE A 530 8.50 4.41 -44.11
N ALA A 531 9.46 4.49 -43.19
CA ALA A 531 10.81 4.94 -43.50
C ALA A 531 11.55 3.94 -44.42
N CYS A 532 11.35 2.63 -44.22
CA CYS A 532 11.92 1.61 -45.10
C CYS A 532 11.37 1.73 -46.55
N PHE A 533 10.06 1.89 -46.69
CA PHE A 533 9.44 2.11 -48.01
C PHE A 533 9.89 3.41 -48.65
N LYS A 534 9.92 4.50 -47.89
CA LYS A 534 10.39 5.81 -48.39
C LYS A 534 11.82 5.76 -48.88
N ARG A 535 12.68 4.95 -48.26
CA ARG A 535 14.07 4.74 -48.63
C ARG A 535 14.26 3.74 -49.78
N ASN A 536 13.22 3.03 -50.20
CA ASN A 536 13.31 1.86 -51.07
C ASN A 536 14.35 0.83 -50.58
N LEU A 537 14.27 0.51 -49.29
CA LEU A 537 15.25 -0.35 -48.63
C LEU A 537 15.15 -1.78 -49.16
N SER A 538 16.16 -2.19 -49.97
CA SER A 538 16.28 -3.51 -50.56
C SER A 538 17.58 -4.23 -50.16
N LYS A 539 18.46 -3.56 -49.42
CA LYS A 539 19.77 -4.08 -49.00
C LYS A 539 19.91 -3.96 -47.49
N SER A 540 20.78 -4.78 -46.91
CA SER A 540 21.09 -4.72 -45.49
C SER A 540 21.54 -3.32 -45.07
N ILE A 541 21.09 -2.89 -43.91
CA ILE A 541 21.45 -1.58 -43.30
C ILE A 541 21.75 -1.79 -41.82
N LYS A 542 22.68 -1.04 -41.27
CA LYS A 542 22.93 -1.03 -39.82
C LYS A 542 21.74 -0.45 -39.08
N VAL A 543 21.33 -1.09 -37.96
CA VAL A 543 20.18 -0.65 -37.15
C VAL A 543 20.27 0.82 -36.75
N ALA A 544 21.44 1.29 -36.33
CA ALA A 544 21.69 2.70 -35.99
C ALA A 544 21.44 3.66 -37.17
N GLN A 545 21.82 3.27 -38.39
CA GLN A 545 21.56 4.09 -39.59
C GLN A 545 20.09 4.15 -39.95
N LEU A 546 19.35 3.03 -39.79
CA LEU A 546 17.91 2.99 -39.98
C LEU A 546 17.21 3.84 -38.92
N ALA A 547 17.62 3.73 -37.66
CA ALA A 547 17.05 4.54 -36.56
C ALA A 547 17.21 6.04 -36.82
N GLY A 548 18.39 6.47 -37.25
CA GLY A 548 18.61 7.88 -37.64
C GLY A 548 17.70 8.33 -38.79
N TYR A 549 17.56 7.51 -39.83
CA TYR A 549 16.69 7.81 -40.97
C TYR A 549 15.20 7.87 -40.57
N VAL A 550 14.73 6.93 -39.73
CA VAL A 550 13.35 6.92 -39.18
C VAL A 550 13.10 8.20 -38.40
N SER A 551 14.02 8.58 -37.52
CA SER A 551 13.90 9.79 -36.69
C SER A 551 13.78 11.05 -37.52
N GLU A 552 14.58 11.17 -38.56
CA GLU A 552 14.58 12.33 -39.48
C GLU A 552 13.28 12.44 -40.28
N HIS A 553 12.77 11.30 -40.81
CA HIS A 553 11.71 11.32 -41.83
C HIS A 553 10.32 11.00 -41.33
N SER A 554 10.16 10.52 -40.10
CA SER A 554 8.86 10.10 -39.56
C SER A 554 8.37 10.89 -38.36
N ALA A 555 9.05 12.03 -38.05
CA ALA A 555 8.77 12.80 -36.83
C ALA A 555 8.72 11.89 -35.58
N TYR A 556 9.72 11.03 -35.42
CA TYR A 556 9.84 10.18 -34.22
C TYR A 556 10.36 11.00 -33.05
N HIS A 557 9.65 11.00 -31.91
CA HIS A 557 9.95 11.92 -30.80
C HIS A 557 10.53 11.22 -29.57
N HIS A 558 10.57 9.86 -29.55
CA HIS A 558 11.04 9.09 -28.40
C HIS A 558 12.54 8.78 -28.50
N GLY A 559 13.10 8.22 -27.42
CA GLY A 559 14.53 7.92 -27.36
C GLY A 559 15.00 6.91 -28.42
N GLU A 560 16.22 7.09 -28.90
CA GLU A 560 16.88 6.27 -29.93
C GLU A 560 16.91 4.78 -29.53
N GLN A 561 17.12 4.47 -28.26
CA GLN A 561 17.17 3.10 -27.77
C GLN A 561 15.82 2.37 -27.90
N SER A 562 14.71 3.07 -27.68
CA SER A 562 13.37 2.53 -27.90
C SER A 562 13.12 2.18 -29.36
N LEU A 563 13.55 3.07 -30.26
CA LEU A 563 13.45 2.86 -31.70
C LEU A 563 14.31 1.68 -32.18
N THR A 564 15.56 1.62 -31.72
CA THR A 564 16.48 0.52 -31.98
C THR A 564 15.92 -0.82 -31.53
N SER A 565 15.38 -0.89 -30.33
CA SER A 565 14.74 -2.09 -29.79
C SER A 565 13.52 -2.51 -30.62
N THR A 566 12.73 -1.54 -31.13
CA THR A 566 11.56 -1.82 -31.97
C THR A 566 12.00 -2.34 -33.34
N ILE A 567 13.06 -1.78 -33.96
CA ILE A 567 13.63 -2.28 -35.22
C ILE A 567 14.09 -3.72 -35.06
N VAL A 568 14.87 -4.02 -34.01
CA VAL A 568 15.34 -5.37 -33.70
C VAL A 568 14.16 -6.32 -33.48
N GLY A 569 13.12 -5.88 -32.75
CA GLY A 569 11.91 -6.68 -32.52
C GLY A 569 11.16 -7.04 -33.81
N LEU A 570 11.16 -6.17 -34.84
CA LEU A 570 10.56 -6.43 -36.15
C LEU A 570 11.35 -7.46 -36.99
N ALA A 571 12.61 -7.71 -36.65
CA ALA A 571 13.47 -8.68 -37.33
C ALA A 571 13.57 -10.02 -36.59
N GLN A 572 13.02 -10.14 -35.37
CA GLN A 572 13.10 -11.36 -34.58
C GLN A 572 12.06 -12.40 -35.06
N ASP A 573 12.50 -13.64 -35.27
CA ASP A 573 11.71 -14.76 -35.77
C ASP A 573 11.71 -16.01 -34.85
N TYR A 574 12.27 -15.89 -33.65
CA TYR A 574 12.34 -17.01 -32.71
C TYR A 574 10.97 -17.38 -32.12
N VAL A 575 10.83 -18.63 -31.71
CA VAL A 575 9.59 -19.15 -31.09
C VAL A 575 9.31 -18.37 -29.79
N GLY A 576 8.11 -17.76 -29.71
CA GLY A 576 7.71 -16.91 -28.60
C GLY A 576 7.92 -15.41 -28.84
N ALA A 577 8.49 -15.01 -29.97
CA ALA A 577 8.44 -13.60 -30.41
C ALA A 577 6.98 -13.20 -30.63
N ASN A 578 6.57 -12.06 -30.08
CA ASN A 578 5.19 -11.55 -30.20
C ASN A 578 4.92 -10.82 -31.52
N ASN A 579 5.93 -10.69 -32.38
CA ASN A 579 5.83 -9.96 -33.64
C ASN A 579 5.98 -10.92 -34.83
N LEU A 580 5.24 -10.62 -35.90
CA LEU A 580 5.61 -11.18 -37.19
C LEU A 580 6.96 -10.57 -37.63
N PRO A 581 7.93 -11.38 -38.11
CA PRO A 581 9.18 -10.84 -38.62
C PRO A 581 8.91 -10.11 -39.93
N LEU A 582 8.87 -8.79 -39.86
CA LEU A 582 8.64 -7.93 -41.04
C LEU A 582 9.95 -7.49 -41.71
N MET A 583 11.07 -7.85 -41.10
CA MET A 583 12.41 -7.60 -41.58
C MET A 583 13.24 -8.88 -41.45
N VAL A 584 14.20 -9.08 -42.33
CA VAL A 584 15.17 -10.17 -42.22
C VAL A 584 16.28 -9.72 -41.25
N PRO A 585 16.73 -10.59 -40.31
CA PRO A 585 17.77 -10.28 -39.35
C PRO A 585 19.10 -9.90 -39.98
#